data_644d4ec10fd4fb6222c30ffb3a4f689d
#
_entry.id   644d4ec10fd4fb6222c30ffb3a4f689d
#
_cell.length_a   1.000
_cell.length_b   1.000
_cell.length_c   1.000
_cell.angle_alpha   90.00
_cell.angle_beta   90.00
_cell.angle_gamma   90.00
#
_symmetry.space_group_name_H-M   'P 1'
#
loop_
_entity.id
_entity.type
_entity.pdbx_description
1 polymer ?
#
loop_
_entity_poly.entity_id
_entity_poly.type
_entity_poly.pdbx_seq_one_letter_code
_entity_poly.pdbx_strand_id
1 'polypeptide(L)'
;SLKGGQHMADTVLNTTVFDGATKLITHYNVVSDNSGSTTKIVDVSTLASNNGKTCKTVRLNKVSFNVSVTAPADAIRMQWDADTDVVFQSLAGEMEYDYSSFGGLKNTEATGFTGDVNVVLPACTAGDTGTIVCEWIKVYES
;
A
#
# COMPACT_ATOMS: atom_id res chain seq x y z
N SER A 1 -17.81 24.07 13.89
CA SER A 1 -17.53 23.37 13.95
C SER A 1 -17.39 22.47 14.05
N LEU A 2 -17.44 22.35 13.73
CA LEU A 2 -17.20 21.44 13.91
C LEU A 2 -16.54 21.06 13.73
N LYS A 3 -16.21 21.43 13.47
CA LYS A 3 -15.40 21.11 13.15
C LYS A 3 -14.47 20.46 13.64
N GLY A 4 -13.65 20.91 14.08
CA GLY A 4 -12.43 20.34 14.56
C GLY A 4 -12.59 18.96 15.10
N GLY A 5 -13.32 18.79 16.11
CA GLY A 5 -13.57 17.48 16.68
C GLY A 5 -14.20 16.46 15.75
N GLN A 6 -14.59 16.93 14.59
CA GLN A 6 -15.17 16.02 13.62
C GLN A 6 -14.15 15.24 12.80
N HIS A 7 -12.89 15.59 12.91
CA HIS A 7 -11.86 14.87 12.19
C HIS A 7 -11.50 13.61 12.96
N MET A 8 -12.30 12.58 12.75
CA MET A 8 -12.11 11.27 13.38
C MET A 8 -11.53 10.28 12.38
N ALA A 9 -10.73 10.79 11.43
CA ALA A 9 -10.09 9.98 10.42
C ALA A 9 -8.71 10.52 10.09
N ASP A 10 -7.78 9.61 9.79
CA ASP A 10 -6.47 9.99 9.29
C ASP A 10 -6.61 10.76 7.98
N THR A 11 -5.68 11.67 7.73
CA THR A 11 -5.62 12.36 6.43
C THR A 11 -4.77 11.52 5.49
N VAL A 12 -5.39 10.99 4.44
CA VAL A 12 -4.74 10.05 3.53
C VAL A 12 -4.73 10.59 2.11
N LEU A 13 -3.55 10.57 1.49
CA LEU A 13 -3.39 10.77 0.05
C LEU A 13 -3.02 9.42 -0.57
N ASN A 14 -3.76 9.01 -1.58
CA ASN A 14 -3.51 7.77 -2.31
C ASN A 14 -3.62 8.07 -3.80
N THR A 15 -2.50 8.00 -4.49
CA THR A 15 -2.42 8.40 -5.90
C THR A 15 -1.74 7.33 -6.73
N THR A 16 -2.35 6.98 -7.86
CA THR A 16 -1.68 6.21 -8.90
C THR A 16 -0.89 7.20 -9.73
N VAL A 17 0.43 7.15 -9.60
CA VAL A 17 1.33 8.08 -10.30
C VAL A 17 1.53 7.66 -11.75
N PHE A 18 1.60 6.36 -11.98
CA PHE A 18 1.83 5.80 -13.32
C PHE A 18 1.22 4.41 -13.40
N ASP A 19 0.48 4.15 -14.47
CA ASP A 19 -0.12 2.85 -14.76
C ASP A 19 0.19 2.49 -16.22
N GLY A 20 1.31 1.80 -16.42
CA GLY A 20 1.75 1.37 -17.74
C GLY A 20 1.42 -0.08 -18.02
N ALA A 21 1.97 -0.61 -19.13
CA ALA A 21 1.70 -1.99 -19.54
C ALA A 21 2.23 -3.01 -18.54
N THR A 22 3.40 -2.75 -17.95
CA THR A 22 4.04 -3.70 -17.03
C THR A 22 4.37 -3.10 -15.68
N LYS A 23 4.35 -1.78 -15.56
CA LYS A 23 4.78 -1.08 -14.36
C LYS A 23 3.64 -0.24 -13.80
N LEU A 24 3.52 -0.25 -12.49
CA LEU A 24 2.59 0.61 -11.74
C LEU A 24 3.41 1.36 -10.69
N ILE A 25 3.16 2.64 -10.51
CA ILE A 25 3.78 3.43 -9.45
C ILE A 25 2.66 4.06 -8.62
N THR A 26 2.72 3.87 -7.31
CA THR A 26 1.74 4.44 -6.38
C THR A 26 2.43 5.32 -5.35
N HIS A 27 1.71 6.35 -4.92
CA HIS A 27 2.16 7.27 -3.89
C HIS A 27 1.09 7.36 -2.80
N TYR A 28 1.49 7.07 -1.57
CA TYR A 28 0.64 7.10 -0.40
C TYR A 28 1.25 8.02 0.63
N ASN A 29 0.44 8.84 1.26
CA ASN A 29 0.87 9.66 2.38
C ASN A 29 -0.23 9.71 3.42
N VAL A 30 0.15 9.66 4.68
CA VAL A 30 -0.81 9.70 5.77
C VAL A 30 -0.32 10.61 6.89
N VAL A 31 -1.27 11.33 7.49
CA VAL A 31 -1.07 12.02 8.77
C VAL A 31 -2.12 11.45 9.72
N SER A 32 -1.65 10.88 10.82
CA SER A 32 -2.52 10.22 11.79
C SER A 32 -3.30 11.23 12.61
N ASP A 33 -4.56 10.91 12.88
CA ASP A 33 -5.38 11.61 13.88
C ASP A 33 -5.70 10.70 15.08
N ASN A 34 -5.01 9.56 15.20
CA ASN A 34 -5.18 8.57 16.26
C ASN A 34 -6.30 7.54 15.97
N SER A 35 -6.99 7.62 14.85
CA SER A 35 -8.10 6.70 14.60
C SER A 35 -7.70 5.41 13.87
N GLY A 36 -6.58 5.44 13.14
CA GLY A 36 -6.18 4.32 12.29
C GLY A 36 -6.92 4.32 10.97
N SER A 37 -6.35 3.69 9.96
CA SER A 37 -6.96 3.64 8.63
C SER A 37 -6.42 2.47 7.82
N THR A 38 -7.27 1.93 6.95
CA THR A 38 -6.90 0.95 5.94
C THR A 38 -7.20 1.56 4.58
N THR A 39 -6.20 1.59 3.71
CA THR A 39 -6.31 2.20 2.39
C THR A 39 -5.90 1.19 1.33
N LYS A 40 -6.78 0.96 0.35
CA LYS A 40 -6.44 0.12 -0.80
C LYS A 40 -5.60 0.94 -1.77
N ILE A 41 -4.29 0.69 -1.79
CA ILE A 41 -3.37 1.44 -2.65
C ILE A 41 -3.23 0.82 -4.04
N VAL A 42 -3.53 -0.46 -4.18
CA VAL A 42 -3.60 -1.13 -5.48
C VAL A 42 -4.95 -1.81 -5.57
N ASP A 43 -5.76 -1.37 -6.54
CA ASP A 43 -7.02 -2.00 -6.91
C ASP A 43 -6.87 -2.48 -8.35
N VAL A 44 -6.62 -3.78 -8.52
CA VAL A 44 -6.29 -4.31 -9.85
C VAL A 44 -7.44 -4.15 -10.84
N SER A 45 -8.67 -4.03 -10.35
CA SER A 45 -9.83 -3.82 -11.21
C SER A 45 -9.82 -2.47 -11.92
N THR A 46 -9.06 -1.50 -11.40
CA THR A 46 -8.96 -0.16 -11.97
C THR A 46 -7.74 0.02 -12.88
N LEU A 47 -6.87 -0.99 -12.97
CA LEU A 47 -5.62 -0.87 -13.72
C LEU A 47 -5.83 -1.16 -15.20
N ALA A 48 -4.99 -0.53 -16.03
CA ALA A 48 -5.04 -0.73 -17.47
C ALA A 48 -4.76 -2.18 -17.82
N SER A 49 -5.54 -2.72 -18.75
CA SER A 49 -5.31 -4.05 -19.31
C SER A 49 -4.17 -3.98 -20.34
N ASN A 50 -3.62 -5.13 -20.69
CA ASN A 50 -2.56 -5.23 -21.69
C ASN A 50 -2.84 -6.41 -22.60
N ASN A 51 -2.92 -6.16 -23.91
CA ASN A 51 -3.22 -7.19 -24.93
C ASN A 51 -4.52 -7.94 -24.61
N GLY A 52 -5.52 -7.23 -24.10
CA GLY A 52 -6.81 -7.82 -23.77
C GLY A 52 -6.83 -8.61 -22.46
N LYS A 53 -5.71 -8.67 -21.73
CA LYS A 53 -5.62 -9.38 -20.46
C LYS A 53 -5.73 -8.41 -19.31
N THR A 54 -6.49 -8.80 -18.28
CA THR A 54 -6.65 -7.97 -17.08
C THR A 54 -5.53 -8.25 -16.10
N CYS A 55 -5.20 -7.23 -15.32
CA CYS A 55 -4.20 -7.36 -14.26
C CYS A 55 -4.79 -8.23 -13.15
N LYS A 56 -4.09 -9.30 -12.79
CA LYS A 56 -4.50 -10.24 -11.76
C LYS A 56 -4.00 -9.82 -10.39
N THR A 57 -2.76 -9.38 -10.33
CA THR A 57 -2.11 -8.92 -9.10
C THR A 57 -0.86 -8.13 -9.47
N VAL A 58 -0.08 -7.79 -8.46
CA VAL A 58 1.19 -7.07 -8.64
C VAL A 58 2.26 -7.70 -7.78
N ARG A 59 3.52 -7.44 -8.13
CA ARG A 59 4.69 -7.77 -7.30
C ARG A 59 5.31 -6.48 -6.85
N LEU A 60 5.74 -6.42 -5.59
CA LEU A 60 6.44 -5.24 -5.11
C LEU A 60 7.89 -5.28 -5.58
N ASN A 61 8.24 -4.37 -6.49
CA ASN A 61 9.58 -4.33 -7.08
C ASN A 61 10.51 -3.44 -6.27
N LYS A 62 10.05 -2.24 -5.93
CA LYS A 62 10.80 -1.29 -5.11
C LYS A 62 9.85 -0.55 -4.20
N VAL A 63 10.32 -0.19 -3.00
CA VAL A 63 9.57 0.64 -2.07
C VAL A 63 10.52 1.63 -1.41
N SER A 64 10.13 2.90 -1.44
CA SER A 64 10.81 3.97 -0.70
C SER A 64 9.83 4.52 0.30
N PHE A 65 10.23 4.64 1.56
CA PHE A 65 9.33 5.11 2.59
C PHE A 65 10.03 5.94 3.64
N ASN A 66 9.24 6.82 4.24
CA ASN A 66 9.63 7.57 5.42
C ASN A 66 8.44 7.55 6.37
N VAL A 67 8.54 6.74 7.42
CA VAL A 67 7.46 6.51 8.37
C VAL A 67 7.96 6.95 9.75
N SER A 68 7.32 7.95 10.30
CA SER A 68 7.67 8.51 11.60
C SER A 68 6.52 8.24 12.57
N VAL A 69 6.67 7.18 13.37
CA VAL A 69 5.68 6.77 14.37
C VAL A 69 6.31 6.80 15.75
N THR A 70 5.51 7.17 16.74
CA THR A 70 5.98 7.34 18.12
C THR A 70 6.35 6.01 18.76
N ALA A 71 5.57 4.95 18.48
CA ALA A 71 5.80 3.64 19.05
C ALA A 71 6.10 2.62 17.95
N PRO A 72 7.09 1.72 18.13
CA PRO A 72 7.43 0.72 17.09
C PRO A 72 6.26 -0.19 16.72
N ALA A 73 5.35 -0.46 17.65
CA ALA A 73 4.18 -1.29 17.38
C ALA A 73 3.23 -0.66 16.36
N ASP A 74 3.36 0.64 16.12
CA ASP A 74 2.49 1.41 15.23
C ASP A 74 3.05 1.52 13.80
N ALA A 75 4.02 0.69 13.46
CA ALA A 75 4.55 0.63 12.09
C ALA A 75 3.42 0.43 11.09
N ILE A 76 3.58 1.05 9.92
CA ILE A 76 2.63 0.87 8.82
C ILE A 76 2.82 -0.53 8.24
N ARG A 77 1.73 -1.18 7.85
CA ARG A 77 1.78 -2.52 7.28
C ARG A 77 1.16 -2.55 5.91
N MET A 78 1.83 -3.24 5.00
CA MET A 78 1.30 -3.52 3.65
C MET A 78 0.83 -4.95 3.62
N GLN A 79 -0.36 -5.16 3.08
CA GLN A 79 -1.03 -6.47 3.11
C GLN A 79 -1.52 -6.86 1.72
N TRP A 80 -1.35 -8.14 1.39
CA TRP A 80 -2.10 -8.74 0.28
C TRP A 80 -3.54 -8.94 0.75
N ASP A 81 -4.49 -8.43 -0.05
CA ASP A 81 -5.91 -8.53 0.26
C ASP A 81 -6.41 -9.95 -0.03
N ALA A 82 -7.01 -10.58 0.98
CA ALA A 82 -7.52 -11.96 0.90
C ALA A 82 -8.62 -12.13 1.95
N ASP A 83 -9.17 -13.34 2.06
CA ASP A 83 -10.14 -13.63 3.14
C ASP A 83 -9.53 -13.32 4.51
N THR A 84 -8.28 -13.71 4.72
CA THR A 84 -7.46 -13.22 5.82
C THR A 84 -6.28 -12.52 5.20
N ASP A 85 -6.18 -11.20 5.38
CA ASP A 85 -5.13 -10.40 4.78
C ASP A 85 -3.75 -10.85 5.25
N VAL A 86 -2.78 -10.80 4.35
CA VAL A 86 -1.42 -11.27 4.63
C VAL A 86 -0.46 -10.08 4.65
N VAL A 87 0.09 -9.77 5.82
CA VAL A 87 1.11 -8.72 5.95
C VAL A 87 2.40 -9.21 5.31
N PHE A 88 2.89 -8.48 4.31
CA PHE A 88 4.13 -8.85 3.63
C PHE A 88 5.25 -7.82 3.81
N GLN A 89 4.93 -6.63 4.32
CA GLN A 89 5.92 -5.57 4.52
C GLN A 89 5.50 -4.70 5.69
N SER A 90 6.40 -4.50 6.64
CA SER A 90 6.21 -3.55 7.75
C SER A 90 7.19 -2.41 7.56
N LEU A 91 6.72 -1.18 7.78
CA LEU A 91 7.45 0.02 7.45
C LEU A 91 7.56 0.92 8.68
N ALA A 92 8.79 1.24 9.07
CA ALA A 92 9.08 2.22 10.10
C ALA A 92 10.46 2.83 9.80
N GLY A 93 10.61 4.13 10.07
CA GLY A 93 11.84 4.81 9.75
C GLY A 93 11.90 5.21 8.28
N GLU A 94 13.12 5.43 7.79
CA GLU A 94 13.36 5.83 6.41
C GLU A 94 14.24 4.79 5.75
N MET A 95 13.77 4.22 4.64
CA MET A 95 14.49 3.16 3.95
C MET A 95 14.01 3.03 2.51
N GLU A 96 14.86 2.46 1.67
CA GLU A 96 14.47 2.03 0.33
C GLU A 96 14.86 0.57 0.18
N TYR A 97 13.91 -0.26 -0.26
CA TYR A 97 14.16 -1.67 -0.57
C TYR A 97 13.96 -1.90 -2.06
N ASP A 98 14.92 -2.59 -2.67
CA ASP A 98 14.88 -2.95 -4.08
C ASP A 98 14.87 -4.47 -4.17
N TYR A 99 13.74 -5.01 -4.64
CA TYR A 99 13.53 -6.45 -4.79
C TYR A 99 13.67 -6.90 -6.24
N SER A 100 14.17 -6.03 -7.12
CA SER A 100 14.20 -6.30 -8.55
C SER A 100 15.14 -7.44 -8.93
N SER A 101 16.12 -7.76 -8.09
CA SER A 101 17.09 -8.84 -8.39
C SER A 101 16.42 -10.21 -8.51
N PHE A 102 15.23 -10.40 -7.93
CA PHE A 102 14.47 -11.65 -8.05
C PHE A 102 13.06 -11.43 -8.58
N GLY A 103 12.80 -10.29 -9.24
CA GLY A 103 11.51 -10.02 -9.89
C GLY A 103 10.43 -9.48 -8.98
N GLY A 104 10.78 -9.02 -7.79
CA GLY A 104 9.84 -8.44 -6.84
C GLY A 104 9.24 -9.46 -5.87
N LEU A 105 8.61 -8.93 -4.81
CA LEU A 105 7.88 -9.76 -3.83
C LEU A 105 6.55 -10.19 -4.43
N LYS A 106 6.31 -11.50 -4.50
CA LYS A 106 5.11 -12.08 -5.08
C LYS A 106 3.97 -12.11 -4.07
N ASN A 107 2.76 -11.93 -4.59
CA ASN A 107 1.55 -12.22 -3.82
C ASN A 107 1.52 -13.70 -3.47
N THR A 108 1.28 -14.01 -2.19
CA THR A 108 1.21 -15.39 -1.71
C THR A 108 -0.05 -16.11 -2.18
N GLU A 109 -1.02 -15.38 -2.74
CA GLU A 109 -2.28 -15.91 -3.27
C GLU A 109 -3.03 -16.76 -2.24
N ALA A 110 -3.12 -16.22 -1.01
CA ALA A 110 -3.89 -16.85 0.05
C ALA A 110 -5.36 -17.01 -0.37
N THR A 111 -6.09 -17.88 0.32
CA THR A 111 -7.49 -18.15 0.00
C THR A 111 -8.29 -16.86 -0.07
N GLY A 112 -9.03 -16.69 -1.18
CA GLY A 112 -9.86 -15.51 -1.39
C GLY A 112 -9.08 -14.26 -1.79
N PHE A 113 -7.83 -14.40 -2.24
CA PHE A 113 -7.04 -13.24 -2.66
C PHE A 113 -7.73 -12.51 -3.82
N THR A 114 -7.63 -11.18 -3.80
CA THR A 114 -8.24 -10.32 -4.83
C THR A 114 -7.21 -9.78 -5.82
N GLY A 115 -5.94 -9.87 -5.47
CA GLY A 115 -4.85 -9.24 -6.22
C GLY A 115 -4.54 -7.83 -5.75
N ASP A 116 -5.35 -7.27 -4.88
CA ASP A 116 -5.22 -5.91 -4.38
C ASP A 116 -4.22 -5.82 -3.24
N VAL A 117 -3.78 -4.60 -2.95
CA VAL A 117 -2.88 -4.31 -1.84
C VAL A 117 -3.50 -3.24 -0.94
N ASN A 118 -3.49 -3.51 0.35
CA ASN A 118 -3.94 -2.55 1.36
C ASN A 118 -2.76 -2.05 2.18
N VAL A 119 -2.83 -0.79 2.61
CA VAL A 119 -1.91 -0.19 3.58
C VAL A 119 -2.70 0.07 4.85
N VAL A 120 -2.19 -0.42 5.98
CA VAL A 120 -2.82 -0.27 7.28
C VAL A 120 -1.95 0.57 8.19
N LEU A 121 -2.50 1.70 8.64
CA LEU A 121 -1.92 2.46 9.75
C LEU A 121 -2.76 2.14 10.97
N PRO A 122 -2.19 1.54 12.03
CA PRO A 122 -2.96 1.28 13.24
C PRO A 122 -3.34 2.59 13.94
N ALA A 123 -4.30 2.53 14.85
CA ALA A 123 -4.58 3.67 15.72
C ALA A 123 -3.31 4.00 16.48
N CYS A 124 -2.80 5.20 16.30
CA CYS A 124 -1.50 5.60 16.83
C CYS A 124 -1.53 7.06 17.26
N THR A 125 -0.38 7.62 17.59
CA THR A 125 -0.30 8.99 18.11
C THR A 125 -0.67 9.98 17.00
N ALA A 126 -1.56 10.93 17.32
CA ALA A 126 -1.90 12.00 16.38
C ALA A 126 -0.65 12.76 15.98
N GLY A 127 -0.51 13.03 14.69
CA GLY A 127 0.67 13.68 14.13
C GLY A 127 1.73 12.71 13.60
N ASP A 128 1.63 11.42 13.88
CA ASP A 128 2.48 10.42 13.24
C ASP A 128 2.23 10.46 11.73
N THR A 129 3.27 10.26 10.94
CA THR A 129 3.21 10.40 9.48
C THR A 129 3.84 9.23 8.76
N GLY A 130 3.43 9.05 7.52
CA GLY A 130 4.06 8.08 6.64
C GLY A 130 3.93 8.48 5.19
N THR A 131 5.02 8.32 4.45
CA THR A 131 5.05 8.50 3.00
C THR A 131 5.62 7.23 2.39
N ILE A 132 4.91 6.67 1.41
CA ILE A 132 5.32 5.41 0.77
C ILE A 132 5.17 5.55 -0.73
N VAL A 133 6.27 5.36 -1.46
CA VAL A 133 6.25 5.31 -2.92
C VAL A 133 6.65 3.91 -3.34
N CYS A 134 5.79 3.26 -4.09
CA CYS A 134 6.01 1.88 -4.53
C CYS A 134 6.10 1.81 -6.04
N GLU A 135 7.02 1.00 -6.52
CA GLU A 135 7.07 0.56 -7.90
C GLU A 135 6.67 -0.90 -7.94
N TRP A 136 5.64 -1.21 -8.72
CA TRP A 136 5.06 -2.55 -8.84
C TRP A 136 5.26 -3.10 -10.24
N ILE A 137 5.39 -4.42 -10.33
CA ILE A 137 5.32 -5.14 -11.61
C ILE A 137 3.92 -5.72 -11.72
N LYS A 138 3.24 -5.44 -12.82
CA LYS A 138 1.87 -5.95 -13.06
C LYS A 138 1.95 -7.39 -13.51
N VAL A 139 1.07 -8.23 -12.95
CA VAL A 139 0.94 -9.64 -13.30
C VAL A 139 -0.43 -9.84 -13.90
N TYR A 140 -0.49 -10.39 -15.10
CA TYR A 140 -1.73 -10.54 -15.84
C TYR A 140 -2.25 -11.96 -15.77
N GLU A 141 -3.55 -12.10 -15.99
CA GLU A 141 -4.17 -13.41 -16.12
C GLU A 141 -3.68 -14.09 -17.39
N SER A 142 -3.49 -15.38 -17.30
CA SER A 142 -2.99 -16.19 -18.43
C SER A 142 -4.09 -16.51 -19.44
#